data_daf5b35ee150c3965ab8f4a34989a27e
#
_entry.id   daf5b35ee150c3965ab8f4a34989a27e
#
_cell.length_a   1.000
_cell.length_b   1.000
_cell.length_c   1.000
_cell.angle_alpha   90.00
_cell.angle_beta   90.00
_cell.angle_gamma   90.00
#
_symmetry.space_group_name_H-M   'P 1'
#
loop_
_entity.id
_entity.type
_entity.pdbx_description
1 polymer ?
#
loop_
_entity_poly.entity_id
_entity_poly.type
_entity_poly.pdbx_seq_one_letter_code
_entity_poly.pdbx_strand_id
1 'polypeptide(L)'
;MTRGAWRCIIGWLICIGGTPVASVAQAPETAVVMLGTGTPNADPDRSGPAVAVVRAGRSYLVDAGPGVMRRASAAAALHADSSLQPRNLRILFLTHLHSDHTVGLPDLILSAWTLERDVPLEVYGPPGTQAMVDHLLAAYAADIRNRIDGLEPANPTGYQVRVHEIAPGKVFEDGNVTVTAFAVPHGDWEVAFGYRFQSADRSIVVSGDTRASDAVVRACDGCDLLVHEVYSAERFQTRPPAWQAYHAKAHTSTTELADIARRAAPKQLLLYHQLFWGTTDEGLIAETRAAGYKGPMRSAADLTRY
;
A
#
# COMPACT_ATOMS: atom_id res chain seq x y z
N MET A 1 86.68 -37.17 4.99
CA MET A 1 86.58 -36.45 3.73
C MET A 1 85.13 -36.65 3.24
N THR A 2 84.17 -35.79 3.57
CA THR A 2 82.79 -35.84 3.01
C THR A 2 82.34 -34.44 2.82
N ARG A 3 82.05 -34.07 1.57
CA ARG A 3 81.56 -32.73 1.13
C ARG A 3 80.07 -32.62 1.32
N GLY A 4 79.65 -31.66 2.08
CA GLY A 4 78.21 -31.30 2.22
C GLY A 4 77.76 -30.44 1.08
N ALA A 5 76.64 -30.81 0.49
CA ALA A 5 75.93 -30.04 -0.56
C ALA A 5 74.81 -29.19 0.07
N TRP A 6 74.88 -27.88 -0.15
CA TRP A 6 73.83 -26.94 0.22
C TRP A 6 72.79 -26.90 -0.90
N ARG A 7 71.50 -27.18 -0.56
CA ARG A 7 70.34 -26.97 -1.44
C ARG A 7 69.71 -25.64 -1.09
N CYS A 8 69.72 -24.69 -2.06
CA CYS A 8 68.94 -23.51 -2.03
C CYS A 8 67.46 -23.87 -2.34
N ILE A 9 66.56 -23.57 -1.40
CA ILE A 9 65.11 -23.64 -1.62
C ILE A 9 64.65 -22.26 -2.06
N ILE A 10 64.23 -22.12 -3.33
CA ILE A 10 63.60 -20.92 -3.87
C ILE A 10 62.12 -21.03 -3.53
N GLY A 11 61.63 -20.21 -2.56
CA GLY A 11 60.20 -20.10 -2.24
C GLY A 11 59.47 -19.24 -3.28
N TRP A 12 58.48 -19.82 -3.93
CA TRP A 12 57.56 -19.09 -4.78
C TRP A 12 56.49 -18.45 -3.91
N LEU A 13 56.43 -17.11 -3.87
CA LEU A 13 55.29 -16.37 -3.32
C LEU A 13 54.14 -16.40 -4.35
N ILE A 14 53.06 -17.11 -4.05
CA ILE A 14 51.82 -17.05 -4.82
C ILE A 14 51.03 -15.86 -4.30
N CYS A 15 51.00 -14.74 -5.06
CA CYS A 15 50.05 -13.67 -4.82
C CYS A 15 48.67 -14.14 -5.24
N ILE A 16 47.82 -14.44 -4.27
CA ILE A 16 46.39 -14.69 -4.50
C ILE A 16 45.73 -13.32 -4.69
N GLY A 17 45.52 -12.92 -5.95
CA GLY A 17 44.72 -11.77 -6.32
C GLY A 17 43.24 -12.03 -5.99
N GLY A 18 42.78 -11.50 -4.88
CA GLY A 18 41.35 -11.51 -4.56
C GLY A 18 40.59 -10.64 -5.55
N THR A 19 39.77 -11.25 -6.39
CA THR A 19 38.78 -10.51 -7.19
C THR A 19 37.77 -9.86 -6.25
N PRO A 20 37.44 -8.57 -6.40
CA PRO A 20 36.38 -7.95 -5.60
C PRO A 20 35.05 -8.65 -5.93
N VAL A 21 34.45 -9.30 -4.94
CA VAL A 21 33.09 -9.81 -5.03
C VAL A 21 32.19 -8.56 -5.09
N ALA A 22 31.56 -8.36 -6.24
CA ALA A 22 30.54 -7.31 -6.37
C ALA A 22 29.44 -7.56 -5.33
N SER A 23 29.25 -6.62 -4.41
CA SER A 23 28.15 -6.65 -3.46
C SER A 23 26.84 -6.60 -4.26
N VAL A 24 26.11 -7.70 -4.29
CA VAL A 24 24.74 -7.70 -4.79
C VAL A 24 23.95 -6.83 -3.81
N ALA A 25 23.42 -5.70 -4.31
CA ALA A 25 22.57 -4.85 -3.51
C ALA A 25 21.39 -5.70 -3.01
N GLN A 26 21.29 -5.85 -1.69
CA GLN A 26 20.19 -6.58 -1.07
C GLN A 26 18.89 -5.89 -1.41
N ALA A 27 17.85 -6.65 -1.82
CA ALA A 27 16.54 -6.10 -2.07
C ALA A 27 16.05 -5.34 -0.80
N PRO A 28 15.33 -4.21 -0.95
CA PRO A 28 14.88 -3.45 0.21
C PRO A 28 14.04 -4.34 1.13
N GLU A 29 14.28 -4.25 2.43
CA GLU A 29 13.53 -5.01 3.43
C GLU A 29 12.06 -4.55 3.50
N THR A 30 11.82 -3.27 3.17
CA THR A 30 10.48 -2.67 3.08
C THR A 30 9.93 -2.80 1.67
N ALA A 31 8.75 -3.39 1.52
CA ALA A 31 8.09 -3.57 0.24
C ALA A 31 6.63 -3.09 0.27
N VAL A 32 6.06 -2.89 -0.90
CA VAL A 32 4.63 -2.64 -1.10
C VAL A 32 4.02 -3.82 -1.83
N VAL A 33 2.91 -4.34 -1.33
CA VAL A 33 2.09 -5.36 -1.98
C VAL A 33 0.73 -4.75 -2.29
N MET A 34 0.35 -4.76 -3.56
CA MET A 34 -0.97 -4.28 -3.98
C MET A 34 -1.99 -5.40 -3.75
N LEU A 35 -2.84 -5.26 -2.74
CA LEU A 35 -3.90 -6.23 -2.46
C LEU A 35 -5.11 -5.99 -3.36
N GLY A 36 -5.33 -4.74 -3.76
CA GLY A 36 -6.37 -4.36 -4.70
C GLY A 36 -6.05 -3.01 -5.34
N THR A 37 -6.29 -2.93 -6.63
CA THR A 37 -6.03 -1.74 -7.45
C THR A 37 -7.29 -1.17 -8.10
N GLY A 38 -8.44 -1.83 -7.86
CA GLY A 38 -9.73 -1.47 -8.44
C GLY A 38 -10.30 -0.15 -7.92
N THR A 39 -11.50 0.15 -8.38
CA THR A 39 -12.28 1.36 -8.11
C THR A 39 -13.69 0.90 -7.73
N PRO A 40 -14.70 1.78 -7.54
CA PRO A 40 -16.08 1.35 -7.32
C PRO A 40 -16.68 0.47 -8.44
N ASN A 41 -16.03 0.42 -9.61
CA ASN A 41 -16.46 -0.48 -10.67
C ASN A 41 -16.17 -1.94 -10.29
N ALA A 42 -17.18 -2.80 -10.44
CA ALA A 42 -17.05 -4.22 -10.10
C ALA A 42 -16.27 -4.99 -11.18
N ASP A 43 -14.98 -4.70 -11.29
CA ASP A 43 -14.06 -5.43 -12.17
C ASP A 43 -13.67 -6.76 -11.50
N PRO A 44 -13.95 -7.92 -12.12
CA PRO A 44 -13.65 -9.21 -11.52
C PRO A 44 -12.13 -9.48 -11.36
N ASP A 45 -11.30 -8.82 -12.14
CA ASP A 45 -9.84 -9.01 -12.14
C ASP A 45 -9.12 -8.07 -11.17
N ARG A 46 -9.83 -7.07 -10.60
CA ARG A 46 -9.28 -6.06 -9.69
C ARG A 46 -10.12 -5.93 -8.44
N SER A 47 -9.56 -6.29 -7.30
CA SER A 47 -10.19 -6.05 -5.99
C SER A 47 -10.17 -4.56 -5.65
N GLY A 48 -11.05 -4.14 -4.75
CA GLY A 48 -11.11 -2.74 -4.32
C GLY A 48 -9.81 -2.26 -3.68
N PRO A 49 -9.63 -0.92 -3.56
CA PRO A 49 -8.36 -0.33 -3.15
C PRO A 49 -7.88 -0.89 -1.81
N ALA A 50 -6.69 -1.49 -1.80
CA ALA A 50 -6.02 -1.96 -0.61
C ALA A 50 -4.52 -2.12 -0.89
N VAL A 51 -3.70 -1.44 -0.11
CA VAL A 51 -2.24 -1.47 -0.23
C VAL A 51 -1.64 -2.00 1.08
N ALA A 52 -0.69 -2.92 1.02
CA ALA A 52 0.06 -3.36 2.19
C ALA A 52 1.51 -2.88 2.09
N VAL A 53 1.95 -2.08 3.05
CA VAL A 53 3.38 -1.85 3.29
C VAL A 53 3.85 -2.96 4.22
N VAL A 54 4.87 -3.72 3.84
CA VAL A 54 5.39 -4.84 4.63
C VAL A 54 6.86 -4.58 4.99
N ARG A 55 7.20 -4.82 6.27
CA ARG A 55 8.55 -4.67 6.79
C ARG A 55 8.76 -5.56 8.01
N ALA A 56 9.89 -6.25 8.08
CA ALA A 56 10.32 -7.02 9.23
C ALA A 56 9.21 -7.94 9.80
N GLY A 57 8.46 -8.63 8.92
CA GLY A 57 7.39 -9.54 9.31
C GLY A 57 6.10 -8.85 9.80
N ARG A 58 5.94 -7.55 9.57
CA ARG A 58 4.71 -6.79 9.83
C ARG A 58 4.11 -6.22 8.55
N SER A 59 2.78 -6.14 8.52
CA SER A 59 2.02 -5.48 7.47
C SER A 59 1.26 -4.28 8.04
N TYR A 60 1.25 -3.21 7.26
CA TYR A 60 0.54 -1.96 7.50
C TYR A 60 -0.37 -1.73 6.31
N LEU A 61 -1.68 -1.90 6.52
CA LEU A 61 -2.65 -1.78 5.44
C LEU A 61 -3.06 -0.32 5.23
N VAL A 62 -3.24 0.08 3.99
CA VAL A 62 -3.91 1.33 3.60
C VAL A 62 -5.14 0.94 2.81
N ASP A 63 -6.31 1.32 3.35
CA ASP A 63 -7.64 0.97 2.91
C ASP A 63 -7.99 -0.52 2.98
N ALA A 64 -9.28 -0.79 3.01
CA ALA A 64 -9.88 -2.11 3.11
C ALA A 64 -11.03 -2.24 2.10
N GLY A 65 -10.69 -2.16 0.81
CA GLY A 65 -11.65 -2.35 -0.25
C GLY A 65 -12.18 -3.80 -0.33
N PRO A 66 -13.23 -4.05 -1.13
CA PRO A 66 -13.80 -5.38 -1.29
C PRO A 66 -12.74 -6.38 -1.73
N GLY A 67 -12.70 -7.53 -1.05
CA GLY A 67 -11.77 -8.61 -1.34
C GLY A 67 -10.45 -8.58 -0.57
N VAL A 68 -10.17 -7.56 0.25
CA VAL A 68 -8.90 -7.36 0.97
C VAL A 68 -8.40 -8.63 1.68
N MET A 69 -9.27 -9.35 2.39
CA MET A 69 -8.89 -10.57 3.13
C MET A 69 -8.42 -11.71 2.22
N ARG A 70 -9.16 -11.97 1.13
CA ARG A 70 -8.78 -13.01 0.17
C ARG A 70 -7.50 -12.67 -0.57
N ARG A 71 -7.32 -11.40 -0.90
CA ARG A 71 -6.11 -10.91 -1.56
C ARG A 71 -4.90 -10.92 -0.64
N ALA A 72 -5.05 -10.58 0.64
CA ALA A 72 -3.98 -10.71 1.62
C ALA A 72 -3.54 -12.19 1.78
N SER A 73 -4.48 -13.13 1.91
CA SER A 73 -4.17 -14.56 1.95
C SER A 73 -3.47 -15.05 0.69
N ALA A 74 -3.92 -14.61 -0.50
CA ALA A 74 -3.29 -14.97 -1.76
C ALA A 74 -1.87 -14.40 -1.86
N ALA A 75 -1.67 -13.14 -1.47
CA ALA A 75 -0.36 -12.51 -1.45
C ALA A 75 0.59 -13.16 -0.44
N ALA A 76 0.08 -13.55 0.74
CA ALA A 76 0.86 -14.30 1.74
C ALA A 76 1.42 -15.61 1.16
N ALA A 77 0.60 -16.36 0.42
CA ALA A 77 1.03 -17.59 -0.22
C ALA A 77 1.99 -17.34 -1.39
N LEU A 78 1.66 -16.37 -2.27
CA LEU A 78 2.43 -16.05 -3.47
C LEU A 78 3.85 -15.56 -3.13
N HIS A 79 3.99 -14.74 -2.10
CA HIS A 79 5.26 -14.12 -1.71
C HIS A 79 5.95 -14.81 -0.53
N ALA A 80 5.38 -15.90 -0.02
CA ALA A 80 5.83 -16.58 1.21
C ALA A 80 6.00 -15.58 2.38
N ASP A 81 5.08 -14.60 2.48
CA ASP A 81 5.13 -13.52 3.46
C ASP A 81 4.06 -13.73 4.54
N SER A 82 4.47 -14.23 5.69
CA SER A 82 3.56 -14.52 6.80
C SER A 82 2.90 -13.27 7.40
N SER A 83 3.47 -12.06 7.17
CA SER A 83 2.87 -10.81 7.67
C SER A 83 1.52 -10.51 7.04
N LEU A 84 1.24 -11.09 5.86
CA LEU A 84 -0.02 -10.95 5.14
C LEU A 84 -1.04 -12.07 5.46
N GLN A 85 -0.68 -13.03 6.32
CA GLN A 85 -1.66 -14.02 6.79
C GLN A 85 -2.74 -13.34 7.65
N PRO A 86 -4.01 -13.78 7.58
CA PRO A 86 -5.13 -13.19 8.30
C PRO A 86 -4.86 -12.83 9.76
N ARG A 87 -4.28 -13.77 10.52
CA ARG A 87 -3.95 -13.58 11.95
C ARG A 87 -2.98 -12.43 12.23
N ASN A 88 -2.20 -12.02 11.24
CA ASN A 88 -1.17 -11.00 11.36
C ASN A 88 -1.57 -9.62 10.82
N LEU A 89 -2.79 -9.49 10.26
CA LEU A 89 -3.33 -8.21 9.81
C LEU A 89 -3.88 -7.45 11.03
N ARG A 90 -3.09 -6.50 11.56
CA ARG A 90 -3.34 -5.86 12.85
C ARG A 90 -3.45 -4.35 12.80
N ILE A 91 -3.04 -3.71 11.69
CA ILE A 91 -2.95 -2.26 11.55
C ILE A 91 -3.52 -1.84 10.20
N LEU A 92 -4.48 -0.92 10.24
CA LEU A 92 -5.16 -0.36 9.08
C LEU A 92 -5.16 1.17 9.14
N PHE A 93 -4.84 1.81 8.04
CA PHE A 93 -4.97 3.25 7.81
C PHE A 93 -6.04 3.48 6.74
N LEU A 94 -7.10 4.18 7.06
CA LEU A 94 -8.15 4.55 6.10
C LEU A 94 -7.88 5.94 5.55
N THR A 95 -7.88 6.05 4.22
CA THR A 95 -7.68 7.35 3.54
C THR A 95 -8.92 8.22 3.66
N HIS A 96 -10.09 7.66 3.44
CA HIS A 96 -11.40 8.29 3.56
C HIS A 96 -12.49 7.20 3.68
N LEU A 97 -13.76 7.60 3.80
CA LEU A 97 -14.82 6.65 4.13
C LEU A 97 -15.74 6.27 2.95
N HIS A 98 -15.29 6.40 1.70
CA HIS A 98 -16.01 5.81 0.58
C HIS A 98 -16.10 4.29 0.71
N SER A 99 -17.20 3.74 0.18
CA SER A 99 -17.50 2.31 0.34
C SER A 99 -16.48 1.38 -0.32
N ASP A 100 -15.92 1.76 -1.44
CA ASP A 100 -14.89 0.97 -2.13
C ASP A 100 -13.56 0.91 -1.36
N HIS A 101 -13.31 1.84 -0.43
CA HIS A 101 -12.16 1.82 0.48
C HIS A 101 -12.46 1.15 1.83
N THR A 102 -13.74 0.90 2.15
CA THR A 102 -14.14 0.48 3.51
C THR A 102 -15.03 -0.76 3.57
N VAL A 103 -15.68 -1.18 2.48
CA VAL A 103 -16.64 -2.30 2.52
C VAL A 103 -15.99 -3.66 2.86
N GLY A 104 -14.69 -3.80 2.70
CA GLY A 104 -13.92 -4.95 3.18
C GLY A 104 -13.55 -4.90 4.67
N LEU A 105 -13.82 -3.79 5.37
CA LEU A 105 -13.50 -3.65 6.80
C LEU A 105 -14.18 -4.69 7.67
N PRO A 106 -15.48 -5.00 7.55
CA PRO A 106 -16.09 -6.07 8.32
C PRO A 106 -15.48 -7.45 8.04
N ASP A 107 -15.09 -7.74 6.79
CA ASP A 107 -14.38 -8.97 6.45
C ASP A 107 -12.99 -9.00 7.12
N LEU A 108 -12.25 -7.89 7.11
CA LEU A 108 -10.97 -7.76 7.81
C LEU A 108 -11.11 -7.92 9.33
N ILE A 109 -12.19 -7.42 9.93
CA ILE A 109 -12.44 -7.57 11.37
C ILE A 109 -12.78 -9.01 11.70
N LEU A 110 -13.76 -9.58 11.05
CA LEU A 110 -14.38 -10.85 11.46
C LEU A 110 -13.63 -12.07 10.91
N SER A 111 -13.26 -12.07 9.63
CA SER A 111 -12.54 -13.22 9.06
C SER A 111 -11.13 -13.36 9.62
N ALA A 112 -10.43 -12.26 9.89
CA ALA A 112 -9.13 -12.35 10.55
C ALA A 112 -9.23 -12.90 11.98
N TRP A 113 -10.29 -12.54 12.72
CA TRP A 113 -10.58 -13.10 14.04
C TRP A 113 -10.85 -14.61 13.98
N THR A 114 -11.72 -15.07 13.09
CA THR A 114 -12.01 -16.51 12.91
C THR A 114 -10.80 -17.30 12.42
N LEU A 115 -9.82 -16.62 11.82
CA LEU A 115 -8.54 -17.16 11.38
C LEU A 115 -7.40 -16.84 12.37
N GLU A 116 -7.74 -16.79 13.67
CA GLU A 116 -6.82 -16.76 14.81
C GLU A 116 -6.12 -15.41 15.07
N ARG A 117 -6.63 -14.28 14.58
CA ARG A 117 -6.19 -13.00 15.12
C ARG A 117 -6.70 -12.91 16.57
N ASP A 118 -5.78 -12.78 17.52
CA ASP A 118 -6.03 -12.81 18.97
C ASP A 118 -5.88 -11.42 19.64
N VAL A 119 -5.66 -10.39 18.85
CA VAL A 119 -5.56 -9.00 19.31
C VAL A 119 -6.54 -8.11 18.54
N PRO A 120 -6.97 -6.97 19.10
CA PRO A 120 -7.77 -5.98 18.39
C PRO A 120 -7.10 -5.50 17.12
N LEU A 121 -7.91 -5.15 16.11
CA LEU A 121 -7.46 -4.39 14.95
C LEU A 121 -7.27 -2.92 15.35
N GLU A 122 -6.08 -2.37 15.09
CA GLU A 122 -5.82 -0.93 15.24
C GLU A 122 -6.21 -0.23 13.93
N VAL A 123 -7.16 0.69 13.97
CA VAL A 123 -7.66 1.43 12.80
C VAL A 123 -7.41 2.92 12.98
N TYR A 124 -6.64 3.49 12.07
CA TYR A 124 -6.35 4.92 11.98
C TYR A 124 -7.15 5.50 10.81
N GLY A 125 -8.01 6.48 11.04
CA GLY A 125 -8.87 7.01 9.96
C GLY A 125 -9.42 8.40 10.25
N PRO A 126 -10.13 8.99 9.29
CA PRO A 126 -10.76 10.29 9.47
C PRO A 126 -11.90 10.23 10.48
N PRO A 127 -12.39 11.42 10.95
CA PRO A 127 -13.61 11.50 11.74
C PRO A 127 -14.78 10.74 11.09
N GLY A 128 -15.54 10.00 11.89
CA GLY A 128 -16.60 9.08 11.45
C GLY A 128 -16.17 7.61 11.43
N THR A 129 -14.88 7.30 11.51
CA THR A 129 -14.36 5.93 11.56
C THR A 129 -14.87 5.16 12.79
N GLN A 130 -14.91 5.81 13.97
CA GLN A 130 -15.43 5.19 15.19
C GLN A 130 -16.89 4.81 15.03
N ALA A 131 -17.73 5.73 14.55
CA ALA A 131 -19.14 5.46 14.33
C ALA A 131 -19.39 4.33 13.32
N MET A 132 -18.60 4.28 12.23
CA MET A 132 -18.66 3.19 11.26
C MET A 132 -18.35 1.85 11.93
N VAL A 133 -17.26 1.74 12.69
CA VAL A 133 -16.86 0.51 13.37
C VAL A 133 -17.92 0.07 14.38
N ASP A 134 -18.46 0.98 15.19
CA ASP A 134 -19.48 0.66 16.18
C ASP A 134 -20.74 0.06 15.53
N HIS A 135 -21.18 0.64 14.41
CA HIS A 135 -22.34 0.13 13.67
C HIS A 135 -22.03 -1.22 12.98
N LEU A 136 -20.84 -1.41 12.46
CA LEU A 136 -20.40 -2.71 11.90
C LEU A 136 -20.42 -3.80 12.97
N LEU A 137 -19.83 -3.57 14.14
CA LEU A 137 -19.83 -4.54 15.23
C LEU A 137 -21.26 -4.81 15.75
N ALA A 138 -22.09 -3.80 15.82
CA ALA A 138 -23.52 -3.96 16.17
C ALA A 138 -24.28 -4.81 15.12
N ALA A 139 -24.01 -4.60 13.83
CA ALA A 139 -24.62 -5.39 12.76
C ALA A 139 -24.28 -6.88 12.86
N TYR A 140 -23.07 -7.21 13.31
CA TYR A 140 -22.59 -8.59 13.46
C TYR A 140 -22.70 -9.13 14.91
N ALA A 141 -23.37 -8.44 15.81
CA ALA A 141 -23.46 -8.84 17.23
C ALA A 141 -24.03 -10.24 17.45
N ALA A 142 -24.91 -10.73 16.58
CA ALA A 142 -25.47 -12.08 16.67
C ALA A 142 -24.40 -13.15 16.33
N ASP A 143 -23.60 -12.92 15.27
CA ASP A 143 -22.50 -13.82 14.89
C ASP A 143 -21.42 -13.83 15.96
N ILE A 144 -21.00 -12.67 16.45
CA ILE A 144 -20.00 -12.54 17.51
C ILE A 144 -20.41 -13.31 18.76
N ARG A 145 -21.65 -13.13 19.25
CA ARG A 145 -22.16 -13.87 20.42
C ARG A 145 -22.18 -15.37 20.16
N ASN A 146 -22.66 -15.79 19.00
CA ASN A 146 -22.72 -17.22 18.66
C ASN A 146 -21.34 -17.89 18.72
N ARG A 147 -20.32 -17.21 18.22
CA ARG A 147 -18.94 -17.72 18.24
C ARG A 147 -18.32 -17.69 19.63
N ILE A 148 -18.58 -16.66 20.44
CA ILE A 148 -18.04 -16.54 21.81
C ILE A 148 -18.74 -17.50 22.78
N ASP A 149 -20.07 -17.57 22.75
CA ASP A 149 -20.89 -18.32 23.72
C ASP A 149 -21.26 -19.72 23.22
N GLY A 150 -21.00 -20.04 21.95
CA GLY A 150 -21.38 -21.29 21.31
C GLY A 150 -20.31 -22.36 21.33
N LEU A 151 -20.28 -23.20 20.28
CA LEU A 151 -19.37 -24.35 20.19
C LEU A 151 -18.03 -24.03 19.54
N GLU A 152 -17.90 -22.88 18.89
CA GLU A 152 -16.66 -22.46 18.24
C GLU A 152 -15.67 -21.95 19.30
N PRO A 153 -14.40 -22.42 19.28
CA PRO A 153 -13.40 -21.98 20.27
C PRO A 153 -12.84 -20.60 19.89
N ALA A 154 -13.71 -19.58 19.82
CA ALA A 154 -13.31 -18.23 19.43
C ALA A 154 -12.66 -17.48 20.59
N ASN A 155 -11.55 -16.75 20.32
CA ASN A 155 -10.93 -15.89 21.33
C ASN A 155 -11.78 -14.61 21.57
N PRO A 156 -11.75 -14.02 22.79
CA PRO A 156 -12.64 -12.89 23.13
C PRO A 156 -12.13 -11.52 22.67
N THR A 157 -11.03 -11.44 21.94
CA THR A 157 -10.33 -10.16 21.67
C THR A 157 -10.16 -9.86 20.19
N GLY A 158 -10.03 -10.86 19.33
CA GLY A 158 -9.66 -10.67 17.92
C GLY A 158 -10.72 -9.97 17.06
N TYR A 159 -12.01 -9.96 17.47
CA TYR A 159 -13.05 -9.19 16.78
C TYR A 159 -13.09 -7.71 17.19
N GLN A 160 -12.40 -7.36 18.28
CA GLN A 160 -12.37 -6.00 18.78
C GLN A 160 -11.58 -5.09 17.84
N VAL A 161 -11.93 -3.80 17.85
CA VAL A 161 -11.26 -2.75 17.09
C VAL A 161 -10.92 -1.61 18.02
N ARG A 162 -9.71 -1.06 17.87
CA ARG A 162 -9.32 0.20 18.48
C ARG A 162 -9.21 1.24 17.40
N VAL A 163 -10.08 2.23 17.46
CA VAL A 163 -10.13 3.31 16.47
C VAL A 163 -9.36 4.51 16.97
N HIS A 164 -8.58 5.07 16.08
CA HIS A 164 -7.86 6.33 16.24
C HIS A 164 -8.35 7.28 15.14
N GLU A 165 -9.25 8.18 15.46
CA GLU A 165 -9.60 9.27 14.54
C GLU A 165 -8.46 10.28 14.55
N ILE A 166 -7.88 10.51 13.37
CA ILE A 166 -6.61 11.21 13.22
C ILE A 166 -6.78 12.59 12.55
N ALA A 167 -5.74 13.40 12.69
CA ALA A 167 -5.52 14.65 11.96
C ALA A 167 -4.18 14.59 11.21
N PRO A 168 -3.91 15.49 10.26
CA PRO A 168 -2.62 15.55 9.58
C PRO A 168 -1.43 15.66 10.56
N GLY A 169 -0.37 14.90 10.30
CA GLY A 169 0.83 14.82 11.14
C GLY A 169 1.31 13.39 11.32
N LYS A 170 2.23 13.16 12.24
CA LYS A 170 2.65 11.80 12.64
C LYS A 170 1.50 11.12 13.38
N VAL A 171 0.99 10.01 12.82
CA VAL A 171 -0.16 9.29 13.35
C VAL A 171 0.18 7.93 13.91
N PHE A 172 1.32 7.36 13.51
CA PHE A 172 1.78 6.07 14.00
C PHE A 172 3.31 5.99 13.98
N GLU A 173 3.87 5.25 14.91
CA GLU A 173 5.29 4.90 14.94
C GLU A 173 5.50 3.59 15.70
N ASP A 174 6.31 2.72 15.13
CA ASP A 174 6.87 1.57 15.83
C ASP A 174 8.37 1.43 15.45
N GLY A 175 9.02 0.37 15.87
CA GLY A 175 10.43 0.16 15.53
C GLY A 175 10.74 -0.04 14.04
N ASN A 176 9.72 -0.18 13.20
CA ASN A 176 9.86 -0.49 11.77
C ASN A 176 9.57 0.72 10.88
N VAL A 177 8.50 1.46 11.17
CA VAL A 177 8.03 2.57 10.34
C VAL A 177 7.52 3.73 11.18
N THR A 178 7.65 4.93 10.64
CA THR A 178 6.89 6.12 11.05
C THR A 178 5.87 6.44 9.95
N VAL A 179 4.60 6.64 10.33
CA VAL A 179 3.53 6.98 9.39
C VAL A 179 3.04 8.40 9.65
N THR A 180 3.05 9.20 8.59
CA THR A 180 2.55 10.58 8.59
C THR A 180 1.34 10.66 7.66
N ALA A 181 0.20 11.11 8.17
CA ALA A 181 -0.98 11.46 7.39
C ALA A 181 -0.86 12.89 6.88
N PHE A 182 -1.31 13.14 5.66
CA PHE A 182 -1.42 14.49 5.12
C PHE A 182 -2.78 14.65 4.43
N ALA A 183 -3.38 15.84 4.60
CA ALA A 183 -4.68 16.12 4.01
C ALA A 183 -4.59 16.25 2.50
N VAL A 184 -5.54 15.67 1.80
CA VAL A 184 -5.74 15.77 0.35
C VAL A 184 -7.18 16.17 0.02
N PRO A 185 -7.42 16.93 -1.05
CA PRO A 185 -8.76 17.30 -1.47
C PRO A 185 -9.40 16.18 -2.31
N HIS A 186 -10.56 15.67 -1.88
CA HIS A 186 -11.29 14.62 -2.58
C HIS A 186 -12.80 14.96 -2.64
N GLY A 187 -13.25 15.56 -3.74
CA GLY A 187 -14.62 15.96 -3.94
C GLY A 187 -15.16 16.84 -2.81
N ASP A 188 -16.28 16.43 -2.24
CA ASP A 188 -16.97 17.12 -1.14
C ASP A 188 -16.65 16.50 0.24
N TRP A 189 -15.69 15.54 0.33
CA TRP A 189 -15.22 15.04 1.61
C TRP A 189 -14.53 16.15 2.40
N GLU A 190 -14.97 16.37 3.64
CA GLU A 190 -14.35 17.34 4.54
C GLU A 190 -12.89 16.93 4.89
N VAL A 191 -12.68 15.62 5.06
CA VAL A 191 -11.38 15.06 5.41
C VAL A 191 -11.09 13.83 4.56
N ALA A 192 -9.99 13.88 3.82
CA ALA A 192 -9.36 12.74 3.18
C ALA A 192 -7.84 12.81 3.36
N PHE A 193 -7.18 11.66 3.43
CA PHE A 193 -5.76 11.55 3.70
C PHE A 193 -4.99 10.80 2.61
N GLY A 194 -3.76 11.27 2.36
CA GLY A 194 -2.67 10.42 1.90
C GLY A 194 -1.76 10.05 3.06
N TYR A 195 -0.95 9.04 2.88
CA TYR A 195 -0.01 8.54 3.89
C TYR A 195 1.41 8.48 3.38
N ARG A 196 2.38 8.94 4.20
CA ARG A 196 3.81 8.68 4.00
C ARG A 196 4.29 7.68 5.04
N PHE A 197 4.85 6.59 4.57
CA PHE A 197 5.58 5.60 5.37
C PHE A 197 7.06 5.85 5.23
N GLN A 198 7.74 6.05 6.34
CA GLN A 198 9.19 6.18 6.41
C GLN A 198 9.76 5.02 7.22
N SER A 199 10.60 4.23 6.58
CA SER A 199 11.39 3.18 7.22
C SER A 199 12.88 3.52 7.17
N ALA A 200 13.74 2.65 7.70
CA ALA A 200 15.18 2.86 7.66
C ALA A 200 15.76 2.77 6.24
N ASP A 201 15.10 2.04 5.33
CA ASP A 201 15.60 1.74 3.99
C ASP A 201 14.72 2.30 2.86
N ARG A 202 13.49 2.80 3.17
CA ARG A 202 12.56 3.20 2.13
C ARG A 202 11.56 4.24 2.60
N SER A 203 11.22 5.17 1.70
CA SER A 203 10.11 6.11 1.84
C SER A 203 9.03 5.81 0.80
N ILE A 204 7.78 5.63 1.26
CA ILE A 204 6.64 5.26 0.42
C ILE A 204 5.52 6.27 0.67
N VAL A 205 4.94 6.80 -0.40
CA VAL A 205 3.77 7.67 -0.32
C VAL A 205 2.60 7.03 -1.05
N VAL A 206 1.45 6.96 -0.39
CA VAL A 206 0.17 6.54 -0.95
C VAL A 206 -0.74 7.75 -0.96
N SER A 207 -1.22 8.16 -2.14
CA SER A 207 -2.00 9.39 -2.29
C SER A 207 -3.37 9.33 -1.62
N GLY A 208 -3.99 8.14 -1.50
CA GLY A 208 -5.43 8.03 -1.38
C GLY A 208 -6.10 8.59 -2.63
N ASP A 209 -7.40 8.78 -2.59
CA ASP A 209 -8.14 9.45 -3.67
C ASP A 209 -8.00 10.96 -3.51
N THR A 210 -7.63 11.63 -4.59
CA THR A 210 -7.35 13.08 -4.55
C THR A 210 -7.38 13.71 -5.94
N ARG A 211 -7.94 14.89 -6.07
CA ARG A 211 -7.56 15.73 -7.20
C ARG A 211 -6.10 16.17 -7.06
N ALA A 212 -5.52 16.69 -8.14
CA ALA A 212 -4.13 17.17 -8.13
C ALA A 212 -3.82 18.02 -6.91
N SER A 213 -2.79 17.64 -6.13
CA SER A 213 -2.51 18.24 -4.83
C SER A 213 -1.00 18.43 -4.59
N ASP A 214 -0.63 19.66 -4.24
CA ASP A 214 0.73 19.98 -3.77
C ASP A 214 1.12 19.28 -2.47
N ALA A 215 0.13 18.80 -1.69
CA ALA A 215 0.42 18.01 -0.50
C ALA A 215 1.09 16.68 -0.84
N VAL A 216 0.71 16.03 -1.95
CA VAL A 216 1.38 14.82 -2.45
C VAL A 216 2.82 15.12 -2.85
N VAL A 217 3.04 16.25 -3.56
CA VAL A 217 4.39 16.67 -3.97
C VAL A 217 5.30 16.85 -2.76
N ARG A 218 4.82 17.59 -1.75
CA ARG A 218 5.58 17.81 -0.50
C ARG A 218 5.78 16.51 0.31
N ALA A 219 4.77 15.65 0.35
CA ALA A 219 4.87 14.40 1.09
C ALA A 219 5.86 13.41 0.43
N CYS A 220 5.95 13.40 -0.89
CA CYS A 220 6.91 12.55 -1.61
C CYS A 220 8.34 13.13 -1.55
N ASP A 221 8.57 14.32 -2.08
CA ASP A 221 9.88 15.01 -2.04
C ASP A 221 11.06 14.05 -2.30
N GLY A 222 11.07 13.43 -3.48
CA GLY A 222 12.08 12.45 -3.86
C GLY A 222 11.87 11.04 -3.23
N CYS A 223 10.66 10.70 -2.80
CA CYS A 223 10.37 9.39 -2.19
C CYS A 223 10.77 8.22 -3.09
N ASP A 224 11.00 7.05 -2.47
CA ASP A 224 11.40 5.85 -3.21
C ASP A 224 10.24 5.30 -4.05
N LEU A 225 9.01 5.43 -3.53
CA LEU A 225 7.81 4.96 -4.21
C LEU A 225 6.65 5.92 -3.97
N LEU A 226 6.05 6.40 -5.06
CA LEU A 226 4.77 7.10 -5.05
C LEU A 226 3.69 6.19 -5.64
N VAL A 227 2.73 5.77 -4.83
CA VAL A 227 1.52 5.05 -5.24
C VAL A 227 0.42 6.10 -5.37
N HIS A 228 -0.06 6.34 -6.59
CA HIS A 228 -0.99 7.44 -6.87
C HIS A 228 -2.17 6.99 -7.72
N GLU A 229 -3.37 7.42 -7.35
CA GLU A 229 -4.59 7.22 -8.14
C GLU A 229 -4.53 7.96 -9.47
N VAL A 230 -5.32 7.52 -10.46
CA VAL A 230 -5.30 8.17 -11.77
C VAL A 230 -6.54 7.86 -12.60
N TYR A 231 -7.00 8.86 -13.37
CA TYR A 231 -7.94 8.61 -14.47
C TYR A 231 -7.36 9.00 -15.85
N SER A 232 -7.87 8.35 -16.89
CA SER A 232 -7.53 8.68 -18.29
C SER A 232 -8.04 10.07 -18.68
N ALA A 233 -7.13 11.01 -18.96
CA ALA A 233 -7.47 12.35 -19.42
C ALA A 233 -8.14 12.32 -20.80
N GLU A 234 -7.77 11.37 -21.66
CA GLU A 234 -8.38 11.19 -22.97
C GLU A 234 -9.84 10.72 -22.83
N ARG A 235 -10.07 9.65 -22.05
CA ARG A 235 -11.41 9.08 -21.85
C ARG A 235 -12.32 9.97 -21.01
N PHE A 236 -11.77 10.82 -20.17
CA PHE A 236 -12.53 11.81 -19.41
C PHE A 236 -13.44 12.67 -20.31
N GLN A 237 -12.96 13.05 -21.50
CA GLN A 237 -13.71 13.85 -22.46
C GLN A 237 -14.99 13.16 -22.95
N THR A 238 -15.06 11.84 -22.86
CA THR A 238 -16.23 11.05 -23.27
C THR A 238 -17.25 10.84 -22.15
N ARG A 239 -16.93 11.28 -20.92
CA ARG A 239 -17.84 11.11 -19.78
C ARG A 239 -19.00 12.12 -19.84
N PRO A 240 -20.20 11.78 -19.32
CA PRO A 240 -21.29 12.74 -19.15
C PRO A 240 -20.85 13.97 -18.33
N PRO A 241 -21.37 15.18 -18.61
CA PRO A 241 -20.90 16.42 -17.95
C PRO A 241 -20.94 16.37 -16.42
N ALA A 242 -21.94 15.73 -15.80
CA ALA A 242 -22.00 15.59 -14.35
C ALA A 242 -20.84 14.76 -13.78
N TRP A 243 -20.46 13.69 -14.48
CA TRP A 243 -19.29 12.88 -14.10
C TRP A 243 -17.96 13.60 -14.35
N GLN A 244 -17.87 14.41 -15.40
CA GLN A 244 -16.69 15.26 -15.59
C GLN A 244 -16.56 16.26 -14.45
N ALA A 245 -17.64 16.92 -14.03
CA ALA A 245 -17.64 17.86 -12.90
C ALA A 245 -17.22 17.20 -11.58
N TYR A 246 -17.67 15.95 -11.34
CA TYR A 246 -17.30 15.17 -10.18
C TYR A 246 -15.81 14.77 -10.22
N HIS A 247 -15.38 14.08 -11.27
CA HIS A 247 -14.01 13.55 -11.34
C HIS A 247 -12.94 14.65 -11.35
N ALA A 248 -13.20 15.80 -11.97
CA ALA A 248 -12.30 16.95 -11.93
C ALA A 248 -12.06 17.50 -10.51
N LYS A 249 -13.02 17.29 -9.58
CA LYS A 249 -12.89 17.71 -8.18
C LYS A 249 -12.37 16.60 -7.26
N ALA A 250 -12.56 15.34 -7.64
CA ALA A 250 -12.32 14.21 -6.77
C ALA A 250 -11.03 13.46 -7.10
N HIS A 251 -10.61 13.42 -8.35
CA HIS A 251 -9.52 12.55 -8.83
C HIS A 251 -8.50 13.29 -9.69
N THR A 252 -7.37 12.62 -9.95
CA THR A 252 -6.23 13.17 -10.69
C THR A 252 -6.18 12.56 -12.10
N SER A 253 -6.12 13.42 -13.13
CA SER A 253 -5.91 12.99 -14.52
C SER A 253 -4.46 12.56 -14.77
N THR A 254 -4.25 11.75 -15.83
CA THR A 254 -2.91 11.40 -16.32
C THR A 254 -2.03 12.63 -16.62
N THR A 255 -2.64 13.73 -17.09
CA THR A 255 -1.93 14.99 -17.36
C THR A 255 -1.47 15.68 -16.07
N GLU A 256 -2.35 15.79 -15.08
CA GLU A 256 -2.03 16.38 -13.77
C GLU A 256 -1.05 15.51 -13.01
N LEU A 257 -1.21 14.17 -13.06
CA LEU A 257 -0.27 13.24 -12.44
C LEU A 257 1.14 13.37 -13.02
N ALA A 258 1.27 13.59 -14.32
CA ALA A 258 2.58 13.85 -14.94
C ALA A 258 3.26 15.09 -14.35
N ASP A 259 2.51 16.15 -14.03
CA ASP A 259 3.04 17.35 -13.36
C ASP A 259 3.43 17.07 -11.92
N ILE A 260 2.53 16.43 -11.14
CA ILE A 260 2.80 16.00 -9.76
C ILE A 260 4.08 15.16 -9.71
N ALA A 261 4.20 14.13 -10.56
CA ALA A 261 5.33 13.22 -10.56
C ALA A 261 6.65 13.90 -10.96
N ARG A 262 6.63 14.88 -11.89
CA ARG A 262 7.82 15.67 -12.22
C ARG A 262 8.30 16.50 -11.03
N ARG A 263 7.38 17.10 -10.29
CA ARG A 263 7.68 17.97 -9.13
C ARG A 263 8.03 17.16 -7.88
N ALA A 264 7.35 16.05 -7.65
CA ALA A 264 7.60 15.15 -6.54
C ALA A 264 8.86 14.30 -6.72
N ALA A 265 9.32 14.11 -7.95
CA ALA A 265 10.51 13.36 -8.34
C ALA A 265 10.66 11.98 -7.67
N PRO A 266 9.63 11.13 -7.62
CA PRO A 266 9.75 9.80 -7.02
C PRO A 266 10.77 8.95 -7.78
N LYS A 267 11.47 8.02 -7.09
CA LYS A 267 12.33 7.06 -7.77
C LYS A 267 11.51 6.07 -8.61
N GLN A 268 10.26 5.79 -8.19
CA GLN A 268 9.28 5.02 -8.95
C GLN A 268 7.87 5.55 -8.70
N LEU A 269 7.08 5.69 -9.77
CA LEU A 269 5.64 5.96 -9.74
C LEU A 269 4.87 4.67 -10.00
N LEU A 270 3.88 4.36 -9.15
CA LEU A 270 2.88 3.31 -9.38
C LEU A 270 1.51 3.95 -9.57
N LEU A 271 0.88 3.64 -10.68
CA LEU A 271 -0.53 3.98 -10.93
C LEU A 271 -1.41 2.94 -10.25
N TYR A 272 -2.33 3.36 -9.40
CA TYR A 272 -3.33 2.48 -8.77
C TYR A 272 -4.70 3.16 -8.77
N HIS A 273 -5.74 2.50 -8.30
CA HIS A 273 -7.11 3.04 -8.34
C HIS A 273 -7.41 3.65 -9.72
N GLN A 274 -7.17 2.80 -10.77
CA GLN A 274 -7.16 3.27 -12.14
C GLN A 274 -8.57 3.39 -12.69
N LEU A 275 -8.99 4.61 -13.01
CA LEU A 275 -10.24 4.89 -13.72
C LEU A 275 -9.99 4.85 -15.24
N PHE A 276 -10.03 3.65 -15.79
CA PHE A 276 -9.69 3.35 -17.19
C PHE A 276 -10.69 3.91 -18.20
N TRP A 277 -11.97 3.76 -17.93
CA TRP A 277 -13.09 4.11 -18.83
C TRP A 277 -12.91 3.60 -20.28
N GLY A 278 -12.33 2.40 -20.43
CA GLY A 278 -12.11 1.75 -21.71
C GLY A 278 -10.72 1.94 -22.31
N THR A 279 -9.78 2.60 -21.60
CA THR A 279 -8.36 2.51 -21.90
C THR A 279 -7.72 1.31 -21.17
N THR A 280 -6.41 1.12 -21.29
CA THR A 280 -5.64 0.04 -20.66
C THR A 280 -4.56 0.59 -19.74
N ASP A 281 -3.85 -0.29 -19.03
CA ASP A 281 -2.66 0.07 -18.23
C ASP A 281 -1.61 0.77 -19.09
N GLU A 282 -1.34 0.27 -20.29
CA GLU A 282 -0.41 0.85 -21.25
C GLU A 282 -0.92 2.21 -21.75
N GLY A 283 -2.25 2.37 -21.91
CA GLY A 283 -2.89 3.61 -22.30
C GLY A 283 -2.68 4.71 -21.25
N LEU A 284 -2.91 4.43 -19.96
CA LEU A 284 -2.64 5.37 -18.87
C LEU A 284 -1.15 5.77 -18.80
N ILE A 285 -0.25 4.78 -18.98
CA ILE A 285 1.19 5.03 -19.07
C ILE A 285 1.52 5.93 -20.27
N ALA A 286 0.97 5.64 -21.44
CA ALA A 286 1.22 6.43 -22.65
C ALA A 286 0.74 7.88 -22.51
N GLU A 287 -0.47 8.10 -21.98
CA GLU A 287 -1.01 9.44 -21.70
C GLU A 287 -0.08 10.22 -20.73
N THR A 288 0.33 9.58 -19.63
CA THR A 288 1.22 10.21 -18.63
C THR A 288 2.59 10.53 -19.23
N ARG A 289 3.11 9.67 -20.12
CA ARG A 289 4.35 9.92 -20.87
C ARG A 289 4.20 11.11 -21.86
N ALA A 290 3.08 11.14 -22.59
CA ALA A 290 2.76 12.23 -23.52
C ALA A 290 2.64 13.57 -22.81
N ALA A 291 2.11 13.57 -21.57
CA ALA A 291 2.04 14.74 -20.70
C ALA A 291 3.40 15.16 -20.09
N GLY A 292 4.50 14.45 -20.41
CA GLY A 292 5.86 14.89 -20.14
C GLY A 292 6.57 14.21 -18.97
N TYR A 293 5.97 13.25 -18.26
CA TYR A 293 6.69 12.47 -17.23
C TYR A 293 7.62 11.45 -17.86
N LYS A 294 8.92 11.48 -17.54
CA LYS A 294 9.96 10.60 -18.08
C LYS A 294 10.55 9.63 -17.04
N GLY A 295 10.20 9.79 -15.77
CA GLY A 295 10.71 8.95 -14.68
C GLY A 295 10.22 7.50 -14.72
N PRO A 296 10.77 6.60 -13.90
CA PRO A 296 10.30 5.22 -13.80
C PRO A 296 8.82 5.17 -13.39
N MET A 297 8.01 4.40 -14.13
CA MET A 297 6.57 4.29 -13.89
C MET A 297 6.06 2.91 -14.28
N ARG A 298 5.10 2.39 -13.50
CA ARG A 298 4.33 1.17 -13.80
C ARG A 298 2.87 1.40 -13.46
N SER A 299 1.97 0.72 -14.14
CA SER A 299 0.60 0.52 -13.67
C SER A 299 0.60 -0.66 -12.70
N ALA A 300 -0.01 -0.49 -11.55
CA ALA A 300 -0.05 -1.53 -10.52
C ALA A 300 -1.08 -2.60 -10.89
N ALA A 301 -0.78 -3.83 -10.54
CA ALA A 301 -1.69 -4.96 -10.64
C ALA A 301 -1.84 -5.64 -9.28
N ASP A 302 -3.02 -6.21 -9.04
CA ASP A 302 -3.32 -6.96 -7.82
C ASP A 302 -2.27 -8.05 -7.58
N LEU A 303 -1.94 -8.26 -6.30
CA LEU A 303 -0.97 -9.23 -5.80
C LEU A 303 0.50 -8.99 -6.20
N THR A 304 0.80 -7.91 -6.92
CA THR A 304 2.20 -7.60 -7.28
C THR A 304 2.93 -6.96 -6.10
N ARG A 305 4.19 -7.36 -5.91
CA ARG A 305 5.13 -6.80 -4.91
C ARG A 305 6.13 -5.85 -5.58
N TYR A 306 6.31 -4.69 -4.97
CA TYR A 306 7.21 -3.62 -5.43
C TYR A 306 8.25 -3.24 -4.40
#